data_c3f301d8f7747b67c1a5265d808b45dd
#
_entry.id   c3f301d8f7747b67c1a5265d808b45dd
#
_cell.length_a   1.000
_cell.length_b   1.000
_cell.length_c   1.000
_cell.angle_alpha   90.00
_cell.angle_beta   90.00
_cell.angle_gamma   90.00
#
_symmetry.space_group_name_H-M   'P 1'
#
loop_
_entity.id
_entity.type
_entity.pdbx_description
1 polymer ?
#
loop_
_entity_poly.entity_id
_entity_poly.type
_entity_poly.pdbx_seq_one_letter_code
_entity_poly.pdbx_strand_id
1 'polypeptide(L)'
;MVAGVLGDGGEYVSSLLRKEVLVMKNKEAEKILQEDLGVEILSAFPENINIRYDNSEHILTMTLLAKFAGLSSAKDINMQNDAAAFEAWCFIIKAQTSIDDLKIQLDVEGLTSDMYDKDIPSTGHFGRFLYRILKFSEEYKAWFTLSPCLKEVKDKFAEFLADGEFINHNPSGEACNVETSLSLEGHVEKRFCDADSNGKLVLGFDGRNVVMNRQLPVGLYQKRNLKDKKGKAVFTGGKSAIDFWVLDGNEINIYELKAKKQMVGMVTEIFFYSNYIRDVYWHKKLQKGSCNVELESPKKTDRDYDKLCSIGDDISKITGWLLADEFHPAITEKVLELMNKNTIQEELQYKMKRYKIDIDFSRVN
;
A
#
# COMPACT_ATOMS: atom_id res chain seq x y z
N MET A 1 32.54 -3.74 -52.83
CA MET A 1 32.29 -3.94 -51.41
C MET A 1 30.96 -3.28 -51.09
N VAL A 2 29.91 -4.08 -50.98
CA VAL A 2 28.57 -3.60 -50.62
C VAL A 2 28.31 -4.11 -49.21
N ALA A 3 28.30 -3.19 -48.22
CA ALA A 3 27.92 -3.49 -46.87
C ALA A 3 26.40 -3.48 -46.78
N GLY A 4 25.82 -4.66 -46.50
CA GLY A 4 24.38 -4.82 -46.30
C GLY A 4 23.97 -4.29 -44.93
N VAL A 5 23.02 -3.40 -44.96
CA VAL A 5 22.26 -2.94 -43.78
C VAL A 5 21.26 -4.03 -43.42
N LEU A 6 21.54 -4.79 -42.38
CA LEU A 6 20.53 -5.59 -41.65
C LEU A 6 20.20 -4.83 -40.37
N GLY A 7 19.17 -4.03 -40.40
CA GLY A 7 18.67 -3.31 -39.26
C GLY A 7 17.15 -3.40 -39.16
N ASP A 8 16.62 -3.47 -37.97
CA ASP A 8 15.29 -3.11 -37.49
C ASP A 8 14.09 -4.04 -37.66
N GLY A 9 14.15 -5.16 -38.37
CA GLY A 9 12.98 -6.07 -38.42
C GLY A 9 12.72 -6.90 -37.16
N GLY A 10 13.74 -7.20 -36.39
CA GLY A 10 13.66 -8.13 -35.25
C GLY A 10 13.01 -7.55 -33.99
N GLU A 11 13.25 -6.29 -33.70
CA GLU A 11 12.66 -5.62 -32.52
C GLU A 11 11.16 -5.32 -32.70
N TYR A 12 10.76 -4.94 -33.93
CA TYR A 12 9.37 -4.62 -34.22
C TYR A 12 8.46 -5.87 -34.17
N VAL A 13 8.93 -6.98 -34.70
CA VAL A 13 8.20 -8.29 -34.65
C VAL A 13 8.15 -8.79 -33.19
N SER A 14 9.21 -8.62 -32.40
CA SER A 14 9.22 -8.99 -30.98
C SER A 14 8.27 -8.12 -30.14
N SER A 15 8.12 -6.83 -30.47
CA SER A 15 7.22 -5.92 -29.78
C SER A 15 5.75 -6.18 -30.13
N LEU A 16 5.45 -6.53 -31.38
CA LEU A 16 4.12 -6.91 -31.84
C LEU A 16 3.67 -8.25 -31.24
N LEU A 17 4.53 -9.26 -31.23
CA LEU A 17 4.26 -10.56 -30.60
C LEU A 17 4.05 -10.41 -29.08
N ARG A 18 4.82 -9.56 -28.41
CA ARG A 18 4.60 -9.25 -26.99
C ARG A 18 3.27 -8.55 -26.75
N LYS A 19 2.87 -7.61 -27.60
CA LYS A 19 1.56 -6.95 -27.50
C LYS A 19 0.41 -7.94 -27.75
N GLU A 20 0.51 -8.81 -28.73
CA GLU A 20 -0.53 -9.81 -29.01
C GLU A 20 -0.67 -10.82 -27.89
N VAL A 21 0.42 -11.30 -27.30
CA VAL A 21 0.42 -12.21 -26.16
C VAL A 21 -0.16 -11.53 -24.92
N LEU A 22 0.14 -10.24 -24.67
CA LEU A 22 -0.43 -9.45 -23.57
C LEU A 22 -1.94 -9.23 -23.75
N VAL A 23 -2.38 -8.90 -24.95
CA VAL A 23 -3.82 -8.74 -25.27
C VAL A 23 -4.59 -10.06 -25.11
N MET A 24 -3.98 -11.20 -25.47
CA MET A 24 -4.59 -12.52 -25.24
C MET A 24 -4.69 -12.85 -23.74
N LYS A 25 -3.66 -12.59 -22.96
CA LYS A 25 -3.67 -12.82 -21.49
C LYS A 25 -4.73 -11.98 -20.78
N ASN A 26 -4.91 -10.74 -21.21
CA ASN A 26 -5.91 -9.85 -20.61
C ASN A 26 -7.35 -10.35 -20.89
N LYS A 27 -7.62 -10.80 -22.10
CA LYS A 27 -8.93 -11.38 -22.44
C LYS A 27 -9.24 -12.66 -21.66
N GLU A 28 -8.24 -13.49 -21.40
CA GLU A 28 -8.41 -14.70 -20.58
C GLU A 28 -8.70 -14.35 -19.12
N ALA A 29 -7.99 -13.36 -18.57
CA ALA A 29 -8.25 -12.86 -17.22
C ALA A 29 -9.65 -12.25 -17.10
N GLU A 30 -10.05 -11.41 -18.05
CA GLU A 30 -11.39 -10.82 -18.10
C GLU A 30 -12.47 -11.90 -18.21
N LYS A 31 -12.24 -12.94 -19.02
CA LYS A 31 -13.15 -14.07 -19.16
C LYS A 31 -13.34 -14.81 -17.83
N ILE A 32 -12.26 -15.18 -17.15
CA ILE A 32 -12.32 -15.84 -15.84
C ILE A 32 -13.10 -14.97 -14.84
N LEU A 33 -12.79 -13.69 -14.78
CA LEU A 33 -13.43 -12.79 -13.82
C LEU A 33 -14.92 -12.58 -14.12
N GLN A 34 -15.30 -12.40 -15.38
CA GLN A 34 -16.68 -12.14 -15.77
C GLN A 34 -17.52 -13.41 -15.87
N GLU A 35 -17.05 -14.40 -16.64
CA GLU A 35 -17.85 -15.60 -16.94
C GLU A 35 -17.83 -16.62 -15.80
N ASP A 36 -16.64 -16.86 -15.18
CA ASP A 36 -16.51 -17.90 -14.16
C ASP A 36 -16.83 -17.39 -12.76
N LEU A 37 -16.45 -16.13 -12.44
CA LEU A 37 -16.58 -15.57 -11.10
C LEU A 37 -17.71 -14.54 -10.95
N GLY A 38 -18.32 -14.09 -12.03
CA GLY A 38 -19.38 -13.08 -12.03
C GLY A 38 -18.92 -11.69 -11.55
N VAL A 39 -17.63 -11.38 -11.70
CA VAL A 39 -17.03 -10.09 -11.29
C VAL A 39 -17.18 -9.10 -12.43
N GLU A 40 -17.96 -8.05 -12.24
CA GLU A 40 -18.05 -6.94 -13.18
C GLU A 40 -16.80 -6.06 -13.05
N ILE A 41 -15.87 -6.22 -13.99
CA ILE A 41 -14.73 -5.33 -14.07
C ILE A 41 -15.13 -4.12 -14.91
N LEU A 42 -15.37 -3.01 -14.21
CA LEU A 42 -15.75 -1.73 -14.81
C LEU A 42 -14.57 -0.96 -15.40
N SER A 43 -13.36 -1.52 -15.30
CA SER A 43 -12.12 -0.98 -15.88
C SER A 43 -11.17 -2.13 -16.20
N ALA A 44 -10.18 -1.88 -17.04
CA ALA A 44 -9.22 -2.91 -17.41
C ALA A 44 -8.51 -3.50 -16.18
N PHE A 45 -8.61 -4.82 -16.01
CA PHE A 45 -7.79 -5.54 -15.04
C PHE A 45 -6.31 -5.43 -15.43
N PRO A 46 -5.36 -5.27 -14.50
CA PRO A 46 -3.96 -5.05 -14.83
C PRO A 46 -3.36 -6.18 -15.66
N GLU A 47 -2.83 -5.86 -16.84
CA GLU A 47 -2.19 -6.83 -17.76
C GLU A 47 -1.00 -7.59 -17.12
N ASN A 48 -0.47 -7.05 -16.03
CA ASN A 48 0.70 -7.57 -15.34
C ASN A 48 0.35 -8.48 -14.15
N ILE A 49 -0.92 -8.77 -13.94
CA ILE A 49 -1.38 -9.76 -12.97
C ILE A 49 -1.95 -10.93 -13.75
N ASN A 50 -1.29 -12.08 -13.67
CA ASN A 50 -1.84 -13.31 -14.27
C ASN A 50 -2.83 -13.93 -13.29
N ILE A 51 -3.95 -14.43 -13.79
CA ILE A 51 -4.92 -15.17 -12.97
C ILE A 51 -5.21 -16.53 -13.57
N ARG A 52 -5.49 -17.48 -12.69
CA ARG A 52 -5.93 -18.84 -13.02
C ARG A 52 -6.99 -19.26 -12.02
N TYR A 53 -8.07 -19.81 -12.47
CA TYR A 53 -9.16 -20.28 -11.62
C TYR A 53 -9.28 -21.80 -11.67
N ASP A 54 -9.34 -22.43 -10.52
CA ASP A 54 -9.68 -23.83 -10.35
C ASP A 54 -11.13 -23.92 -9.87
N ASN A 55 -12.01 -24.31 -10.79
CA ASN A 55 -13.44 -24.39 -10.51
C ASN A 55 -13.80 -25.54 -9.57
N SER A 56 -12.96 -26.57 -9.43
CA SER A 56 -13.24 -27.71 -8.54
C SER A 56 -12.97 -27.39 -7.07
N GLU A 57 -11.97 -26.55 -6.82
CA GLU A 57 -11.55 -26.16 -5.48
C GLU A 57 -11.97 -24.73 -5.10
N HIS A 58 -12.60 -24.02 -6.01
CA HIS A 58 -12.95 -22.59 -5.92
C HIS A 58 -11.74 -21.72 -5.53
N ILE A 59 -10.57 -21.98 -6.15
CA ILE A 59 -9.33 -21.24 -5.88
C ILE A 59 -8.99 -20.36 -7.09
N LEU A 60 -8.94 -19.06 -6.87
CA LEU A 60 -8.37 -18.11 -7.83
C LEU A 60 -6.91 -17.83 -7.45
N THR A 61 -5.97 -18.25 -8.30
CA THR A 61 -4.55 -17.90 -8.14
C THR A 61 -4.26 -16.60 -8.89
N MET A 62 -3.76 -15.61 -8.16
CA MET A 62 -3.24 -14.35 -8.70
C MET A 62 -1.72 -14.38 -8.65
N THR A 63 -1.05 -14.27 -9.81
CA THR A 63 0.42 -14.27 -9.90
C THR A 63 0.92 -12.90 -10.31
N LEU A 64 1.66 -12.25 -9.43
CA LEU A 64 2.32 -10.97 -9.70
C LEU A 64 3.66 -11.20 -10.40
N LEU A 65 4.03 -10.31 -11.32
CA LEU A 65 5.39 -10.28 -11.83
C LEU A 65 6.36 -9.86 -10.70
N ALA A 66 7.55 -10.45 -10.66
CA ALA A 66 8.59 -10.23 -9.66
C ALA A 66 8.90 -8.74 -9.39
N LYS A 67 8.88 -7.90 -10.43
CA LYS A 67 9.09 -6.46 -10.28
C LYS A 67 8.06 -5.77 -9.38
N PHE A 68 6.79 -6.21 -9.39
CA PHE A 68 5.73 -5.63 -8.57
C PHE A 68 5.75 -6.12 -7.10
N ALA A 69 6.46 -7.20 -6.85
CA ALA A 69 6.84 -7.62 -5.49
C ALA A 69 8.09 -6.89 -4.96
N GLY A 70 8.75 -6.07 -5.76
CA GLY A 70 9.97 -5.36 -5.37
C GLY A 70 11.26 -6.17 -5.49
N LEU A 71 11.24 -7.27 -6.25
CA LEU A 71 12.38 -8.15 -6.48
C LEU A 71 13.34 -7.64 -7.55
N SER A 72 12.96 -6.62 -8.33
CA SER A 72 13.83 -6.00 -9.32
C SER A 72 14.34 -4.64 -8.87
N SER A 73 15.47 -4.19 -9.42
CA SER A 73 16.05 -2.86 -9.18
C SER A 73 15.26 -1.73 -9.89
N ALA A 74 14.13 -2.01 -10.50
CA ALA A 74 13.34 -1.02 -11.23
C ALA A 74 12.83 0.07 -10.29
N LYS A 75 13.07 1.34 -10.67
CA LYS A 75 12.79 2.52 -9.84
C LYS A 75 11.30 2.82 -9.64
N ASP A 76 10.41 2.17 -10.39
CA ASP A 76 9.02 2.60 -10.55
C ASP A 76 7.99 1.68 -9.87
N ILE A 77 8.42 0.91 -8.87
CA ILE A 77 7.52 0.01 -8.17
C ILE A 77 6.87 0.76 -7.01
N ASN A 78 5.84 1.52 -7.34
CA ASN A 78 4.97 2.12 -6.34
C ASN A 78 3.82 1.16 -6.02
N MET A 79 3.50 0.95 -4.74
CA MET A 79 2.34 0.17 -4.32
C MET A 79 1.01 0.79 -4.76
N GLN A 80 1.00 2.06 -5.16
CA GLN A 80 -0.14 2.74 -5.79
C GLN A 80 -0.45 2.22 -7.20
N ASN A 81 0.57 1.63 -7.86
CA ASN A 81 0.34 1.07 -9.19
C ASN A 81 -0.65 -0.09 -9.08
N ASP A 82 -1.69 -0.06 -9.89
CA ASP A 82 -2.75 -1.06 -9.89
C ASP A 82 -2.21 -2.49 -10.05
N ALA A 83 -1.11 -2.68 -10.80
CA ALA A 83 -0.44 -3.96 -10.92
C ALA A 83 0.32 -4.43 -9.67
N ALA A 84 0.57 -3.55 -8.71
CA ALA A 84 1.21 -3.85 -7.41
C ALA A 84 0.20 -3.86 -6.25
N ALA A 85 -1.05 -3.48 -6.52
CA ALA A 85 -2.12 -3.30 -5.53
C ALA A 85 -2.92 -4.61 -5.34
N PHE A 86 -2.24 -5.70 -5.01
CA PHE A 86 -2.89 -7.02 -4.93
C PHE A 86 -4.02 -7.04 -3.88
N GLU A 87 -3.89 -6.36 -2.76
CA GLU A 87 -4.92 -6.29 -1.72
C GLU A 87 -6.21 -5.69 -2.27
N ALA A 88 -6.08 -4.58 -3.01
CA ALA A 88 -7.23 -3.94 -3.63
C ALA A 88 -7.97 -4.89 -4.56
N TRP A 89 -7.25 -5.61 -5.43
CA TRP A 89 -7.84 -6.57 -6.34
C TRP A 89 -8.43 -7.78 -5.62
N CYS A 90 -7.76 -8.29 -4.57
CA CYS A 90 -8.32 -9.35 -3.74
C CYS A 90 -9.66 -8.93 -3.12
N PHE A 91 -9.74 -7.73 -2.56
CA PHE A 91 -10.99 -7.21 -2.01
C PHE A 91 -12.08 -7.01 -3.08
N ILE A 92 -11.73 -6.42 -4.21
CA ILE A 92 -12.66 -6.16 -5.32
C ILE A 92 -13.25 -7.48 -5.84
N ILE A 93 -12.41 -8.46 -6.13
CA ILE A 93 -12.85 -9.76 -6.63
C ILE A 93 -13.71 -10.49 -5.58
N LYS A 94 -13.24 -10.56 -4.33
CA LYS A 94 -13.97 -11.25 -3.26
C LYS A 94 -15.30 -10.58 -2.92
N ALA A 95 -15.38 -9.25 -3.02
CA ALA A 95 -16.61 -8.51 -2.73
C ALA A 95 -17.66 -8.61 -3.85
N GLN A 96 -17.26 -8.90 -5.08
CA GLN A 96 -18.14 -8.93 -6.25
C GLN A 96 -18.48 -10.34 -6.72
N THR A 97 -17.65 -11.33 -6.41
CA THR A 97 -17.89 -12.71 -6.86
C THR A 97 -19.21 -13.27 -6.35
N SER A 98 -19.85 -14.08 -7.18
CA SER A 98 -21.03 -14.88 -6.79
C SER A 98 -20.67 -16.18 -6.05
N ILE A 99 -19.38 -16.50 -5.91
CA ILE A 99 -18.88 -17.72 -5.27
C ILE A 99 -18.54 -17.45 -3.82
N ASP A 100 -19.40 -17.88 -2.91
CA ASP A 100 -19.30 -17.58 -1.48
C ASP A 100 -18.00 -18.10 -0.84
N ASP A 101 -17.58 -19.31 -1.20
CA ASP A 101 -16.40 -19.99 -0.67
C ASP A 101 -15.13 -19.77 -1.49
N LEU A 102 -15.14 -18.81 -2.45
CA LEU A 102 -13.97 -18.46 -3.22
C LEU A 102 -12.78 -18.15 -2.32
N LYS A 103 -11.69 -18.86 -2.54
CA LYS A 103 -10.37 -18.57 -1.96
C LYS A 103 -9.49 -17.88 -3.00
N ILE A 104 -8.72 -16.89 -2.56
CA ILE A 104 -7.74 -16.23 -3.42
C ILE A 104 -6.35 -16.60 -2.94
N GLN A 105 -5.54 -17.18 -3.83
CA GLN A 105 -4.15 -17.52 -3.59
C GLN A 105 -3.25 -16.52 -4.30
N LEU A 106 -2.34 -15.90 -3.56
CA LEU A 106 -1.32 -15.03 -4.14
C LEU A 106 -0.04 -15.81 -4.44
N ASP A 107 0.54 -15.53 -5.59
CA ASP A 107 1.84 -16.03 -6.03
C ASP A 107 2.69 -14.92 -6.64
N VAL A 108 4.00 -15.16 -6.79
CA VAL A 108 4.94 -14.23 -7.42
C VAL A 108 5.77 -14.99 -8.45
N GLU A 109 5.77 -14.52 -9.68
CA GLU A 109 6.51 -15.15 -10.78
C GLU A 109 8.02 -15.15 -10.51
N GLY A 110 8.63 -16.32 -10.63
CA GLY A 110 10.08 -16.50 -10.46
C GLY A 110 10.61 -16.36 -9.04
N LEU A 111 9.73 -16.24 -8.03
CA LEU A 111 10.15 -16.27 -6.64
C LEU A 111 10.63 -17.67 -6.26
N THR A 112 11.80 -17.73 -5.63
CA THR A 112 12.35 -18.96 -5.03
C THR A 112 12.64 -18.73 -3.55
N SER A 113 12.56 -19.79 -2.75
CA SER A 113 12.70 -19.68 -1.29
C SER A 113 14.11 -19.25 -0.83
N ASP A 114 15.13 -19.45 -1.67
CA ASP A 114 16.50 -19.01 -1.43
C ASP A 114 16.75 -17.53 -1.73
N MET A 115 15.82 -16.84 -2.39
CA MET A 115 15.96 -15.40 -2.66
C MET A 115 15.92 -14.57 -1.39
N TYR A 116 15.30 -15.07 -0.32
CA TYR A 116 15.27 -14.37 0.96
C TYR A 116 16.66 -14.36 1.65
N ASP A 117 17.43 -15.43 1.50
CA ASP A 117 18.72 -15.59 2.18
C ASP A 117 19.84 -14.72 1.58
N LYS A 118 19.65 -14.24 0.35
CA LYS A 118 20.72 -13.58 -0.43
C LYS A 118 20.80 -12.08 -0.30
N ASP A 119 19.88 -11.41 0.29
CA ASP A 119 19.82 -9.97 0.54
C ASP A 119 18.40 -9.45 0.36
N ILE A 120 17.77 -9.07 1.45
CA ILE A 120 16.59 -8.18 1.34
C ILE A 120 17.05 -6.97 0.52
N PRO A 121 16.43 -6.71 -0.65
CA PRO A 121 16.90 -5.64 -1.52
C PRO A 121 17.02 -4.33 -0.76
N SER A 122 18.12 -3.63 -0.95
CA SER A 122 18.46 -2.37 -0.26
C SER A 122 17.43 -1.24 -0.43
N THR A 123 16.46 -1.41 -1.31
CA THR A 123 15.41 -0.42 -1.60
C THR A 123 14.24 -0.45 -0.60
N GLY A 124 14.10 -1.51 0.19
CA GLY A 124 12.96 -1.72 1.09
C GLY A 124 11.62 -2.03 0.39
N HIS A 125 11.56 -2.12 -0.93
CA HIS A 125 10.32 -2.44 -1.64
C HIS A 125 9.86 -3.87 -1.42
N PHE A 126 10.78 -4.83 -1.47
CA PHE A 126 10.46 -6.23 -1.22
C PHE A 126 10.07 -6.47 0.24
N GLY A 127 10.78 -5.87 1.19
CA GLY A 127 10.41 -5.94 2.61
C GLY A 127 9.02 -5.33 2.87
N ARG A 128 8.66 -4.22 2.23
CA ARG A 128 7.32 -3.65 2.29
C ARG A 128 6.27 -4.60 1.71
N PHE A 129 6.55 -5.24 0.57
CA PHE A 129 5.67 -6.25 0.00
C PHE A 129 5.48 -7.43 0.96
N LEU A 130 6.57 -7.96 1.54
CA LEU A 130 6.50 -9.05 2.51
C LEU A 130 5.71 -8.68 3.77
N TYR A 131 5.86 -7.45 4.26
CA TYR A 131 5.06 -6.95 5.38
C TYR A 131 3.56 -6.89 5.03
N ARG A 132 3.22 -6.40 3.84
CA ARG A 132 1.84 -6.35 3.36
C ARG A 132 1.21 -7.74 3.28
N ILE A 133 1.89 -8.72 2.68
CA ILE A 133 1.35 -10.10 2.60
C ILE A 133 1.27 -10.77 3.97
N LEU A 134 2.20 -10.47 4.89
CA LEU A 134 2.16 -10.96 6.26
C LEU A 134 0.85 -10.51 6.93
N LYS A 135 0.59 -9.19 6.94
CA LYS A 135 -0.62 -8.63 7.55
C LYS A 135 -1.88 -9.10 6.85
N PHE A 136 -1.91 -9.08 5.52
CA PHE A 136 -3.08 -9.49 4.76
C PHE A 136 -3.43 -10.97 4.97
N SER A 137 -2.42 -11.84 5.00
CA SER A 137 -2.62 -13.28 5.25
C SER A 137 -3.05 -13.59 6.70
N GLU A 138 -2.69 -12.75 7.66
CA GLU A 138 -3.15 -12.88 9.05
C GLU A 138 -4.59 -12.40 9.22
N GLU A 139 -4.91 -11.24 8.65
CA GLU A 139 -6.20 -10.58 8.83
C GLU A 139 -7.34 -11.23 8.03
N TYR A 140 -7.03 -11.76 6.84
CA TYR A 140 -8.03 -12.33 5.90
C TYR A 140 -7.82 -13.82 5.64
N LYS A 141 -7.22 -14.55 6.56
CA LYS A 141 -6.90 -15.99 6.48
C LYS A 141 -8.09 -16.90 6.14
N ALA A 142 -9.31 -16.42 6.32
CA ALA A 142 -10.51 -17.21 6.02
C ALA A 142 -10.68 -17.49 4.51
N TRP A 143 -10.20 -16.58 3.66
CA TRP A 143 -10.38 -16.66 2.21
C TRP A 143 -9.12 -16.29 1.40
N PHE A 144 -8.06 -15.83 2.05
CA PHE A 144 -6.79 -15.50 1.40
C PHE A 144 -5.68 -16.47 1.80
N THR A 145 -4.91 -16.94 0.82
CA THR A 145 -3.79 -17.87 1.00
C THR A 145 -2.59 -17.45 0.15
N LEU A 146 -1.45 -18.09 0.39
CA LEU A 146 -0.21 -17.86 -0.35
C LEU A 146 0.22 -19.16 -1.03
N SER A 147 0.89 -19.05 -2.19
CA SER A 147 1.58 -20.19 -2.79
C SER A 147 2.63 -20.74 -1.81
N PRO A 148 3.00 -22.05 -1.89
CA PRO A 148 3.94 -22.63 -0.95
C PRO A 148 5.26 -21.87 -0.84
N CYS A 149 5.84 -21.46 -1.97
CA CYS A 149 7.08 -20.69 -2.01
C CYS A 149 6.94 -19.32 -1.35
N LEU A 150 5.88 -18.57 -1.69
CA LEU A 150 5.63 -17.25 -1.12
C LEU A 150 5.35 -17.33 0.38
N LYS A 151 4.68 -18.41 0.82
CA LYS A 151 4.45 -18.68 2.24
C LYS A 151 5.77 -18.88 2.99
N GLU A 152 6.68 -19.71 2.45
CA GLU A 152 8.00 -19.95 3.07
C GLU A 152 8.80 -18.65 3.19
N VAL A 153 8.83 -17.83 2.14
CA VAL A 153 9.53 -16.53 2.15
C VAL A 153 8.89 -15.57 3.17
N LYS A 154 7.57 -15.52 3.24
CA LYS A 154 6.84 -14.72 4.24
C LYS A 154 7.14 -15.21 5.67
N ASP A 155 7.21 -16.53 5.91
CA ASP A 155 7.49 -17.08 7.23
C ASP A 155 8.92 -16.73 7.68
N LYS A 156 9.93 -16.83 6.81
CA LYS A 156 11.30 -16.34 7.07
C LYS A 156 11.36 -14.86 7.39
N PHE A 157 10.54 -14.05 6.68
CA PHE A 157 10.45 -12.62 6.97
C PHE A 157 9.79 -12.36 8.34
N ALA A 158 8.79 -13.14 8.71
CA ALA A 158 8.15 -13.04 10.03
C ALA A 158 9.14 -13.37 11.17
N GLU A 159 9.96 -14.41 11.00
CA GLU A 159 11.05 -14.75 11.93
C GLU A 159 12.07 -13.60 12.03
N PHE A 160 12.49 -13.03 10.89
CA PHE A 160 13.37 -11.86 10.86
C PHE A 160 12.77 -10.66 11.63
N LEU A 161 11.47 -10.41 11.49
CA LEU A 161 10.79 -9.36 12.24
C LEU A 161 10.66 -9.69 13.72
N ALA A 162 10.54 -10.96 14.08
CA ALA A 162 10.44 -11.40 15.47
C ALA A 162 11.77 -11.28 16.24
N ASP A 163 12.89 -11.54 15.58
CA ASP A 163 14.22 -11.56 16.20
C ASP A 163 14.98 -10.24 16.10
N GLY A 164 14.48 -9.30 15.29
CA GLY A 164 15.16 -8.03 15.03
C GLY A 164 14.85 -6.92 16.03
N GLU A 165 15.72 -5.92 16.07
CA GLU A 165 15.46 -4.61 16.66
C GLU A 165 15.32 -3.57 15.55
N PHE A 166 14.26 -2.77 15.61
CA PHE A 166 13.93 -1.84 14.55
C PHE A 166 13.73 -0.42 15.07
N ILE A 167 13.85 0.52 14.16
CA ILE A 167 13.55 1.93 14.41
C ILE A 167 12.78 2.48 13.20
N ASN A 168 11.75 3.28 13.48
CA ASN A 168 11.18 4.09 12.43
C ASN A 168 12.14 5.25 12.17
N HIS A 169 12.56 5.40 10.94
CA HIS A 169 13.53 6.42 10.58
C HIS A 169 13.13 7.11 9.28
N ASN A 170 13.25 8.43 9.28
CA ASN A 170 13.14 9.24 8.08
C ASN A 170 14.51 9.75 7.66
N PRO A 171 15.21 9.06 6.72
CA PRO A 171 16.56 9.43 6.34
C PRO A 171 16.67 10.78 5.62
N SER A 172 15.58 11.29 5.04
CA SER A 172 15.60 12.56 4.33
C SER A 172 15.73 13.77 5.23
N GLY A 173 15.44 13.64 6.54
CA GLY A 173 15.59 14.73 7.52
C GLY A 173 14.77 16.00 7.23
N GLU A 174 14.26 16.08 6.03
CA GLU A 174 13.44 17.16 5.52
C GLU A 174 12.02 16.65 5.46
N ALA A 175 11.25 16.91 6.51
CA ALA A 175 9.81 17.00 6.33
C ALA A 175 9.62 17.89 5.10
N CYS A 176 8.79 17.48 4.16
CA CYS A 176 8.58 18.18 2.89
C CYS A 176 8.38 19.69 3.09
N ASN A 177 9.45 20.44 3.17
CA ASN A 177 9.46 21.91 3.20
C ASN A 177 9.35 22.52 1.81
N VAL A 178 8.98 21.74 0.80
CA VAL A 178 8.89 22.26 -0.54
C VAL A 178 7.50 22.83 -0.77
N GLU A 179 7.29 24.05 -0.32
CA GLU A 179 6.13 24.88 -0.74
C GLU A 179 6.18 25.28 -2.22
N THR A 180 7.26 24.94 -2.95
CA THR A 180 7.57 25.55 -4.25
C THR A 180 6.87 24.94 -5.45
N SER A 181 6.21 23.79 -5.35
CA SER A 181 5.24 23.32 -6.37
C SER A 181 4.44 22.15 -5.79
N LEU A 182 3.41 22.45 -5.05
CA LEU A 182 2.51 21.41 -4.59
C LEU A 182 1.80 20.79 -5.80
N SER A 183 1.76 19.46 -5.87
CA SER A 183 0.85 18.76 -6.75
C SER A 183 -0.60 19.12 -6.38
N LEU A 184 -1.55 18.79 -7.25
CA LEU A 184 -2.96 18.97 -6.94
C LEU A 184 -3.33 18.31 -5.59
N GLU A 185 -2.87 17.08 -5.37
CA GLU A 185 -3.05 16.37 -4.10
C GLU A 185 -2.47 17.16 -2.92
N GLY A 186 -1.26 17.69 -3.05
CA GLY A 186 -0.63 18.50 -2.00
C GLY A 186 -1.38 19.80 -1.66
N HIS A 187 -2.03 20.43 -2.63
CA HIS A 187 -2.93 21.58 -2.37
C HIS A 187 -4.19 21.15 -1.62
N VAL A 188 -4.77 20.02 -1.98
CA VAL A 188 -5.94 19.46 -1.30
C VAL A 188 -5.58 19.04 0.12
N GLU A 189 -4.48 18.34 0.33
CA GLU A 189 -3.97 18.00 1.67
C GLU A 189 -3.83 19.24 2.56
N LYS A 190 -3.18 20.30 2.02
CA LYS A 190 -3.03 21.56 2.76
C LYS A 190 -4.40 22.12 3.14
N ARG A 191 -5.35 22.16 2.21
CA ARG A 191 -6.69 22.68 2.46
C ARG A 191 -7.45 21.89 3.52
N PHE A 192 -7.25 20.58 3.62
CA PHE A 192 -7.85 19.76 4.67
C PHE A 192 -7.26 20.08 6.05
N CYS A 193 -5.97 20.42 6.12
CA CYS A 193 -5.30 20.74 7.38
C CYS A 193 -5.48 22.20 7.82
N ASP A 194 -5.96 23.09 6.95
CA ASP A 194 -6.22 24.47 7.28
C ASP A 194 -7.58 24.60 7.98
N ALA A 195 -7.58 25.14 9.20
CA ALA A 195 -8.81 25.48 9.91
C ALA A 195 -9.42 26.77 9.36
N ASP A 196 -10.75 26.87 9.39
CA ASP A 196 -11.46 28.12 9.09
C ASP A 196 -11.30 29.18 10.21
N SER A 197 -11.88 30.36 10.03
CA SER A 197 -11.85 31.45 11.00
C SER A 197 -12.45 31.08 12.37
N ASN A 198 -13.24 30.01 12.45
CA ASN A 198 -13.84 29.51 13.68
C ASN A 198 -13.04 28.33 14.27
N GLY A 199 -11.92 27.96 13.67
CA GLY A 199 -11.09 26.83 14.09
C GLY A 199 -11.61 25.48 13.62
N LYS A 200 -12.59 25.44 12.67
CA LYS A 200 -13.16 24.19 12.17
C LYS A 200 -12.41 23.70 10.93
N LEU A 201 -12.03 22.45 10.96
CA LEU A 201 -11.39 21.76 9.82
C LEU A 201 -12.44 21.28 8.81
N VAL A 202 -12.04 21.14 7.55
CA VAL A 202 -12.93 20.71 6.44
C VAL A 202 -13.59 19.35 6.73
N LEU A 203 -12.90 18.46 7.45
CA LEU A 203 -13.44 17.15 7.85
C LEU A 203 -14.47 17.22 9.00
N GLY A 204 -14.65 18.39 9.60
CA GLY A 204 -15.62 18.60 10.67
C GLY A 204 -15.06 18.54 12.08
N PHE A 205 -13.76 18.28 12.25
CA PHE A 205 -13.09 18.36 13.53
C PHE A 205 -12.99 19.81 14.02
N ASP A 206 -13.00 19.97 15.36
CA ASP A 206 -12.58 21.24 15.98
C ASP A 206 -11.05 21.26 16.05
N GLY A 207 -10.41 22.07 15.22
CA GLY A 207 -8.95 22.15 15.14
C GLY A 207 -8.26 22.59 16.44
N ARG A 208 -9.01 23.08 17.45
CA ARG A 208 -8.49 23.39 18.79
C ARG A 208 -8.35 22.16 19.67
N ASN A 209 -9.09 21.09 19.37
CA ASN A 209 -9.20 19.90 20.20
C ASN A 209 -8.49 18.68 19.60
N VAL A 210 -8.04 18.78 18.35
CA VAL A 210 -7.34 17.70 17.68
C VAL A 210 -5.94 18.14 17.22
N VAL A 211 -5.04 17.16 17.09
CA VAL A 211 -3.78 17.35 16.39
C VAL A 211 -3.94 16.85 14.97
N MET A 212 -3.69 17.71 14.01
CA MET A 212 -3.79 17.35 12.59
C MET A 212 -2.56 17.83 11.83
N ASN A 213 -1.94 16.93 11.10
CA ASN A 213 -0.82 17.25 10.25
C ASN A 213 -0.77 16.37 9.00
N ARG A 214 0.06 16.76 8.03
CA ARG A 214 0.24 16.08 6.75
C ARG A 214 1.64 15.49 6.63
N GLN A 215 1.77 14.54 5.67
CA GLN A 215 3.03 13.95 5.28
C GLN A 215 3.77 13.28 6.46
N LEU A 216 3.06 12.36 7.15
CA LEU A 216 3.69 11.54 8.19
C LEU A 216 4.64 10.52 7.54
N PRO A 217 5.95 10.63 7.78
CA PRO A 217 6.92 9.74 7.15
C PRO A 217 6.73 8.29 7.58
N VAL A 218 6.86 7.39 6.61
CA VAL A 218 6.80 5.94 6.83
C VAL A 218 8.14 5.33 6.46
N GLY A 219 8.79 4.69 7.39
CA GLY A 219 10.06 4.00 7.18
C GLY A 219 10.44 3.11 8.34
N LEU A 220 11.02 1.95 8.04
CA LEU A 220 11.50 1.01 9.05
C LEU A 220 12.90 0.53 8.70
N TYR A 221 13.81 0.59 9.66
CA TYR A 221 15.20 0.21 9.53
C TYR A 221 15.62 -0.74 10.66
N GLN A 222 16.55 -1.62 10.38
CA GLN A 222 17.24 -2.35 11.47
C GLN A 222 18.08 -1.37 12.28
N LYS A 223 17.94 -1.38 13.60
CA LYS A 223 18.65 -0.48 14.51
C LYS A 223 20.18 -0.60 14.40
N ARG A 224 20.70 -1.82 14.27
CA ARG A 224 22.15 -2.08 14.11
C ARG A 224 22.78 -1.48 12.86
N ASN A 225 22.00 -1.19 11.84
CA ASN A 225 22.46 -0.74 10.52
C ASN A 225 22.37 0.78 10.33
N LEU A 226 21.86 1.53 11.31
CA LEU A 226 21.70 2.99 11.22
C LEU A 226 23.04 3.75 11.13
N LYS A 227 24.13 3.18 11.65
CA LYS A 227 25.48 3.81 11.62
C LYS A 227 26.06 3.90 10.21
N ASP A 228 25.69 2.96 9.35
CA ASP A 228 26.00 3.03 7.94
C ASP A 228 24.93 3.90 7.28
N LYS A 229 25.28 5.08 6.78
CA LYS A 229 24.39 5.98 6.01
C LYS A 229 23.72 5.30 4.79
N LYS A 230 24.06 4.06 4.52
CA LYS A 230 23.47 3.13 3.56
C LYS A 230 22.65 2.04 4.25
N GLY A 231 22.23 2.25 5.50
CA GLY A 231 21.43 1.27 6.26
C GLY A 231 20.28 0.73 5.43
N LYS A 232 20.23 -0.59 5.30
CA LYS A 232 19.19 -1.24 4.50
C LYS A 232 17.83 -0.98 5.17
N ALA A 233 16.97 -0.25 4.50
CA ALA A 233 15.59 -0.12 4.94
C ALA A 233 14.94 -1.52 4.94
N VAL A 234 14.21 -1.83 5.99
CA VAL A 234 13.36 -3.04 5.99
C VAL A 234 12.23 -2.82 5.01
N PHE A 235 11.59 -1.64 5.09
CA PHE A 235 10.66 -1.17 4.06
C PHE A 235 10.62 0.37 4.03
N THR A 236 10.26 0.90 2.86
CA THR A 236 10.17 2.33 2.56
C THR A 236 11.41 3.18 2.87
N GLY A 237 12.37 3.17 1.95
CA GLY A 237 13.64 3.90 2.06
C GLY A 237 13.58 5.39 1.79
N GLY A 238 12.58 6.15 2.29
CA GLY A 238 12.79 7.57 2.44
C GLY A 238 11.83 8.57 1.79
N LYS A 239 10.88 8.18 0.94
CA LYS A 239 9.92 9.14 0.33
C LYS A 239 8.45 8.77 0.50
N SER A 240 8.15 7.73 1.25
CA SER A 240 6.79 7.31 1.53
C SER A 240 6.27 8.04 2.75
N ALA A 241 5.12 8.65 2.65
CA ALA A 241 4.47 9.35 3.75
C ALA A 241 2.95 9.14 3.66
N ILE A 242 2.29 9.13 4.80
CA ILE A 242 0.84 9.19 4.91
C ILE A 242 0.42 10.63 4.59
N ASP A 243 -0.55 10.83 3.70
CA ASP A 243 -0.93 12.15 3.20
C ASP A 243 -1.28 13.11 4.33
N PHE A 244 -2.17 12.70 5.22
CA PHE A 244 -2.40 13.41 6.48
C PHE A 244 -3.02 12.51 7.55
N TRP A 245 -2.95 12.97 8.79
CA TRP A 245 -3.43 12.25 9.96
C TRP A 245 -4.05 13.20 10.98
N VAL A 246 -4.96 12.66 11.78
CA VAL A 246 -5.63 13.38 12.86
C VAL A 246 -5.58 12.52 14.11
N LEU A 247 -5.11 13.11 15.19
CA LEU A 247 -5.21 12.56 16.54
C LEU A 247 -6.37 13.27 17.26
N ASP A 248 -7.43 12.52 17.56
CA ASP A 248 -8.61 12.98 18.27
C ASP A 248 -8.76 12.18 19.56
N GLY A 249 -8.37 12.78 20.67
CA GLY A 249 -8.21 12.05 21.92
C GLY A 249 -7.22 10.89 21.76
N ASN A 250 -7.70 9.67 21.95
CA ASN A 250 -6.92 8.43 21.82
C ASN A 250 -7.16 7.71 20.49
N GLU A 251 -7.89 8.30 19.56
CA GLU A 251 -8.14 7.73 18.24
C GLU A 251 -7.24 8.38 17.18
N ILE A 252 -6.60 7.55 16.37
CA ILE A 252 -5.80 8.01 15.22
C ILE A 252 -6.61 7.77 13.95
N ASN A 253 -6.84 8.85 13.19
CA ASN A 253 -7.41 8.80 11.86
C ASN A 253 -6.31 9.07 10.85
N ILE A 254 -6.08 8.18 9.90
CA ILE A 254 -5.13 8.35 8.80
C ILE A 254 -5.87 8.40 7.47
N TYR A 255 -5.38 9.21 6.57
CA TYR A 255 -6.05 9.50 5.32
C TYR A 255 -5.12 9.26 4.14
N GLU A 256 -5.61 8.48 3.19
CA GLU A 256 -5.05 8.37 1.85
C GLU A 256 -5.94 9.16 0.90
N LEU A 257 -5.34 10.16 0.23
CA LEU A 257 -6.05 11.12 -0.60
C LEU A 257 -5.76 10.89 -2.08
N LYS A 258 -6.80 10.95 -2.89
CA LYS A 258 -6.66 11.03 -4.35
C LYS A 258 -7.47 12.20 -4.90
N ALA A 259 -6.85 12.96 -5.79
CA ALA A 259 -7.45 14.10 -6.46
C ALA A 259 -7.40 13.90 -7.98
N LYS A 260 -8.58 13.84 -8.61
CA LYS A 260 -8.76 13.60 -10.06
C LYS A 260 -8.07 12.34 -10.59
N LYS A 261 -7.92 11.32 -9.73
CA LYS A 261 -7.32 10.04 -10.07
C LYS A 261 -8.15 8.92 -9.48
N GLN A 262 -8.58 8.01 -10.32
CA GLN A 262 -9.34 6.83 -9.93
C GLN A 262 -8.40 5.62 -9.89
N MET A 263 -7.66 5.45 -8.79
CA MET A 263 -6.70 4.36 -8.61
C MET A 263 -7.18 3.39 -7.54
N VAL A 264 -7.15 2.10 -7.83
CA VAL A 264 -7.46 1.06 -6.82
C VAL A 264 -6.34 0.97 -5.77
N GLY A 265 -5.13 1.38 -6.12
CA GLY A 265 -3.95 1.36 -5.25
C GLY A 265 -4.12 2.11 -3.93
N MET A 266 -5.04 3.08 -3.84
CA MET A 266 -5.34 3.75 -2.57
C MET A 266 -5.83 2.79 -1.46
N VAL A 267 -6.51 1.71 -1.83
CA VAL A 267 -6.93 0.65 -0.89
C VAL A 267 -5.71 -0.05 -0.29
N THR A 268 -4.73 -0.36 -1.13
CA THR A 268 -3.46 -0.93 -0.71
C THR A 268 -2.66 -0.01 0.20
N GLU A 269 -2.63 1.29 -0.11
CA GLU A 269 -1.91 2.29 0.69
C GLU A 269 -2.51 2.44 2.07
N ILE A 270 -3.82 2.63 2.14
CA ILE A 270 -4.48 2.79 3.44
C ILE A 270 -4.39 1.52 4.29
N PHE A 271 -4.45 0.33 3.67
CA PHE A 271 -4.22 -0.94 4.36
C PHE A 271 -2.81 -1.00 4.97
N PHE A 272 -1.79 -0.70 4.16
CA PHE A 272 -0.40 -0.69 4.61
C PHE A 272 -0.16 0.33 5.72
N TYR A 273 -0.62 1.57 5.54
CA TYR A 273 -0.40 2.65 6.49
C TYR A 273 -1.11 2.42 7.82
N SER A 274 -2.32 1.87 7.78
CA SER A 274 -3.06 1.56 9.01
C SER A 274 -2.34 0.50 9.85
N ASN A 275 -1.88 -0.57 9.21
CA ASN A 275 -1.08 -1.60 9.87
C ASN A 275 0.26 -1.06 10.36
N TYR A 276 0.91 -0.18 9.60
CA TYR A 276 2.15 0.47 10.02
C TYR A 276 1.96 1.31 11.29
N ILE A 277 0.93 2.16 11.35
CA ILE A 277 0.64 2.96 12.54
C ILE A 277 0.35 2.06 13.73
N ARG A 278 -0.45 1.01 13.55
CA ARG A 278 -0.77 0.05 14.60
C ARG A 278 0.48 -0.63 15.15
N ASP A 279 1.31 -1.17 14.30
CA ASP A 279 2.46 -1.96 14.72
C ASP A 279 3.61 -1.10 15.25
N VAL A 280 3.85 0.05 14.63
CA VAL A 280 5.01 0.92 14.94
C VAL A 280 4.71 1.89 16.06
N TYR A 281 3.57 2.60 16.02
CA TYR A 281 3.27 3.65 16.99
C TYR A 281 2.48 3.17 18.19
N TRP A 282 1.50 2.29 17.97
CA TRP A 282 0.67 1.76 19.05
C TRP A 282 1.38 0.61 19.77
N HIS A 283 1.50 -0.53 19.11
CA HIS A 283 2.05 -1.72 19.76
C HIS A 283 3.57 -1.73 19.90
N LYS A 284 4.28 -0.93 19.10
CA LYS A 284 5.74 -0.92 18.99
C LYS A 284 6.32 -2.32 18.74
N LYS A 285 5.56 -3.14 17.99
CA LYS A 285 5.84 -4.54 17.69
C LYS A 285 5.41 -4.88 16.27
N LEU A 286 6.30 -5.40 15.47
CA LEU A 286 6.02 -5.77 14.08
C LEU A 286 5.41 -7.16 13.96
N GLN A 287 5.68 -8.02 14.94
CA GLN A 287 5.22 -9.41 15.01
C GLN A 287 4.92 -9.80 16.45
N LYS A 288 4.02 -10.77 16.61
CA LYS A 288 3.60 -11.25 17.93
C LYS A 288 4.77 -11.92 18.63
N GLY A 289 5.21 -11.38 19.75
CA GLY A 289 6.06 -12.10 20.70
C GLY A 289 7.35 -11.44 21.15
N SER A 290 8.09 -10.63 20.38
CA SER A 290 9.43 -10.27 20.82
C SER A 290 10.05 -8.98 20.26
N CYS A 291 9.54 -8.42 19.20
CA CYS A 291 10.22 -7.31 18.57
C CYS A 291 9.71 -5.97 19.07
N ASN A 292 10.61 -5.14 19.59
CA ASN A 292 10.31 -3.76 19.94
C ASN A 292 10.76 -2.84 18.81
N VAL A 293 9.86 -1.94 18.41
CA VAL A 293 10.19 -0.84 17.53
C VAL A 293 10.51 0.39 18.36
N GLU A 294 11.70 0.94 18.17
CA GLU A 294 12.06 2.24 18.76
C GLU A 294 11.53 3.34 17.85
N LEU A 295 10.89 4.34 18.46
CA LEU A 295 10.50 5.55 17.74
C LEU A 295 11.68 6.51 17.68
N GLU A 296 12.00 7.04 16.51
CA GLU A 296 13.03 8.06 16.35
C GLU A 296 12.63 9.31 17.13
N SER A 297 13.57 9.91 17.85
CA SER A 297 13.31 11.15 18.59
C SER A 297 12.86 12.26 17.63
N PRO A 298 11.76 12.96 17.94
CA PRO A 298 11.25 14.04 17.11
C PRO A 298 12.28 15.14 16.92
N LYS A 299 12.40 15.66 15.70
CA LYS A 299 13.19 16.85 15.41
C LYS A 299 12.32 18.10 15.64
N LYS A 300 12.91 19.25 15.94
CA LYS A 300 12.17 20.51 16.20
C LYS A 300 11.22 20.97 15.07
N THR A 301 11.34 20.40 13.90
CA THR A 301 10.52 20.71 12.70
C THR A 301 9.40 19.69 12.44
N ASP A 302 9.22 18.71 13.32
CA ASP A 302 8.37 17.55 13.05
C ASP A 302 6.92 17.81 13.45
N ARG A 303 6.19 18.57 12.72
CA ARG A 303 4.73 18.70 12.59
C ARG A 303 3.94 17.84 13.62
N ASP A 304 4.03 18.17 14.91
CA ASP A 304 3.39 17.47 16.04
C ASP A 304 3.68 15.94 16.11
N TYR A 305 4.75 15.48 15.46
CA TYR A 305 5.18 14.09 15.52
C TYR A 305 5.48 13.62 16.96
N ASP A 306 5.99 14.53 17.80
CA ASP A 306 6.21 14.33 19.22
C ASP A 306 4.92 13.93 19.95
N LYS A 307 3.80 14.54 19.61
CA LYS A 307 2.48 14.21 20.19
C LYS A 307 2.04 12.81 19.79
N LEU A 308 2.24 12.43 18.52
CA LEU A 308 1.94 11.08 18.07
C LEU A 308 2.82 10.02 18.76
N CYS A 309 4.12 10.32 18.96
CA CYS A 309 5.03 9.42 19.67
C CYS A 309 4.69 9.29 21.15
N SER A 310 4.16 10.35 21.78
CA SER A 310 3.88 10.38 23.22
C SER A 310 2.59 9.66 23.61
N ILE A 311 1.60 9.55 22.69
CA ILE A 311 0.33 8.89 23.00
C ILE A 311 0.49 7.38 23.15
N GLY A 312 1.35 6.75 22.33
CA GLY A 312 1.78 5.35 22.46
C GLY A 312 0.68 4.38 22.89
N ASP A 313 0.81 3.86 24.09
CA ASP A 313 -0.06 2.81 24.65
C ASP A 313 -1.51 3.28 24.94
N ASP A 314 -1.75 4.58 24.93
CA ASP A 314 -3.09 5.14 25.13
C ASP A 314 -3.95 5.13 23.86
N ILE A 315 -3.38 4.75 22.72
CA ILE A 315 -4.16 4.61 21.47
C ILE A 315 -5.23 3.54 21.69
N SER A 316 -6.48 3.87 21.36
CA SER A 316 -7.62 2.97 21.51
C SER A 316 -8.14 2.45 20.18
N LYS A 317 -7.88 3.18 19.09
CA LYS A 317 -8.39 2.86 17.75
C LYS A 317 -7.64 3.56 16.65
N ILE A 318 -7.55 2.89 15.51
CA ILE A 318 -7.06 3.47 14.26
C ILE A 318 -8.18 3.39 13.22
N THR A 319 -8.45 4.50 12.55
CA THR A 319 -9.35 4.53 11.40
C THR A 319 -8.59 4.96 10.15
N GLY A 320 -8.53 4.05 9.18
CA GLY A 320 -7.99 4.33 7.84
C GLY A 320 -9.09 4.89 6.93
N TRP A 321 -8.88 6.07 6.36
CA TRP A 321 -9.82 6.74 5.49
C TRP A 321 -9.35 6.76 4.05
N LEU A 322 -10.18 6.26 3.15
CA LEU A 322 -10.09 6.51 1.73
C LEU A 322 -10.79 7.85 1.45
N LEU A 323 -10.06 8.82 0.90
CA LEU A 323 -10.57 10.16 0.66
C LEU A 323 -10.32 10.56 -0.79
N ALA A 324 -11.38 10.74 -1.57
CA ALA A 324 -11.27 11.11 -2.97
C ALA A 324 -12.42 12.01 -3.40
N ASP A 325 -12.20 12.85 -4.41
CA ASP A 325 -13.27 13.56 -5.10
C ASP A 325 -14.12 12.57 -5.91
N GLU A 326 -13.49 11.56 -6.50
CA GLU A 326 -14.14 10.46 -7.20
C GLU A 326 -13.38 9.15 -6.99
N PHE A 327 -14.08 8.11 -6.53
CA PHE A 327 -13.49 6.78 -6.35
C PHE A 327 -13.49 6.01 -7.66
N HIS A 328 -12.50 5.12 -7.81
CA HIS A 328 -12.54 4.11 -8.84
C HIS A 328 -13.85 3.29 -8.71
N PRO A 329 -14.58 3.03 -9.82
CA PRO A 329 -15.89 2.35 -9.75
C PRO A 329 -15.89 1.00 -9.03
N ALA A 330 -14.76 0.28 -9.06
CA ALA A 330 -14.62 -1.00 -8.36
C ALA A 330 -14.49 -0.86 -6.84
N ILE A 331 -14.19 0.33 -6.31
CA ILE A 331 -14.13 0.58 -4.85
C ILE A 331 -15.54 0.91 -4.36
N THR A 332 -16.22 -0.08 -3.84
CA THR A 332 -17.62 0.00 -3.40
C THR A 332 -17.75 -0.16 -1.89
N GLU A 333 -18.95 0.11 -1.35
CA GLU A 333 -19.25 -0.17 0.07
C GLU A 333 -19.02 -1.66 0.43
N LYS A 334 -19.28 -2.60 -0.51
CA LYS A 334 -19.00 -4.03 -0.27
C LYS A 334 -17.50 -4.32 -0.08
N VAL A 335 -16.64 -3.60 -0.81
CA VAL A 335 -15.19 -3.68 -0.61
C VAL A 335 -14.84 -3.19 0.80
N LEU A 336 -15.40 -2.07 1.21
CA LEU A 336 -15.17 -1.50 2.54
C LEU A 336 -15.69 -2.41 3.67
N GLU A 337 -16.87 -2.99 3.50
CA GLU A 337 -17.43 -3.99 4.44
C GLU A 337 -16.50 -5.21 4.58
N LEU A 338 -15.93 -5.67 3.46
CA LEU A 338 -15.00 -6.80 3.47
C LEU A 338 -13.67 -6.43 4.14
N MET A 339 -13.14 -5.23 3.89
CA MET A 339 -11.96 -4.71 4.60
C MET A 339 -12.18 -4.68 6.12
N ASN A 340 -13.38 -4.34 6.57
CA ASN A 340 -13.75 -4.29 7.98
C ASN A 340 -14.06 -5.65 8.60
N LYS A 341 -14.17 -6.74 7.81
CA LYS A 341 -14.25 -8.13 8.31
C LYS A 341 -12.87 -8.74 8.60
N ASN A 342 -11.93 -7.92 9.05
CA ASN A 342 -10.59 -8.36 9.45
C ASN A 342 -10.60 -8.95 10.88
N THR A 343 -9.51 -9.62 11.25
CA THR A 343 -9.38 -10.26 12.58
C THR A 343 -9.06 -9.28 13.71
N ILE A 344 -8.83 -8.01 13.40
CA ILE A 344 -8.43 -6.93 14.32
C ILE A 344 -9.40 -5.73 14.27
N GLN A 345 -10.66 -5.99 13.91
CA GLN A 345 -11.67 -4.94 13.70
C GLN A 345 -11.94 -4.04 14.92
N GLU A 346 -11.59 -4.47 16.12
CA GLU A 346 -11.70 -3.65 17.32
C GLU A 346 -10.62 -2.57 17.36
N GLU A 347 -9.45 -2.85 16.82
CA GLU A 347 -8.31 -1.92 16.76
C GLU A 347 -8.31 -1.07 15.49
N LEU A 348 -8.71 -1.66 14.37
CA LEU A 348 -8.55 -1.09 13.03
C LEU A 348 -9.85 -1.14 12.24
N GLN A 349 -10.26 0.02 11.75
CA GLN A 349 -11.41 0.17 10.87
C GLN A 349 -11.04 0.96 9.61
N TYR A 350 -11.81 0.73 8.54
CA TYR A 350 -11.68 1.45 7.28
C TYR A 350 -12.97 2.18 6.95
N LYS A 351 -12.85 3.39 6.43
CA LYS A 351 -13.95 4.22 6.00
C LYS A 351 -13.63 4.91 4.67
N MET A 352 -14.65 5.33 3.96
CA MET A 352 -14.46 6.12 2.75
C MET A 352 -15.33 7.37 2.78
N LYS A 353 -14.84 8.45 2.17
CA LYS A 353 -15.54 9.72 2.10
C LYS A 353 -15.22 10.42 0.79
N ARG A 354 -16.26 10.82 0.07
CA ARG A 354 -16.10 11.76 -1.05
C ARG A 354 -15.98 13.17 -0.52
N TYR A 355 -15.11 13.94 -1.14
CA TYR A 355 -15.00 15.37 -0.83
C TYR A 355 -15.33 16.23 -2.05
N LYS A 356 -15.76 17.45 -1.77
CA LYS A 356 -15.89 18.52 -2.76
C LYS A 356 -15.12 19.71 -2.20
N ILE A 357 -14.04 20.08 -2.85
CA ILE A 357 -13.30 21.29 -2.52
C ILE A 357 -13.23 22.12 -3.79
N ASP A 358 -13.75 23.34 -3.74
CA ASP A 358 -13.52 24.34 -4.77
C ASP A 358 -12.08 24.83 -4.64
N ILE A 359 -11.21 24.22 -5.43
CA ILE A 359 -9.85 24.70 -5.63
C ILE A 359 -9.83 25.42 -6.97
N ASP A 360 -9.41 26.67 -6.95
CA ASP A 360 -9.13 27.41 -8.18
C ASP A 360 -7.88 26.82 -8.85
N PHE A 361 -8.10 25.87 -9.74
CA PHE A 361 -7.05 25.17 -10.47
C PHE A 361 -6.23 26.07 -11.41
N SER A 362 -6.69 27.29 -11.68
CA SER A 362 -5.93 28.25 -12.49
C SER A 362 -4.66 28.73 -11.78
N ARG A 363 -4.58 28.52 -10.46
CA ARG A 363 -3.43 28.87 -9.62
C ARG A 363 -2.53 27.68 -9.28
N VAL A 364 -2.86 26.51 -9.78
CA VAL A 364 -2.07 25.27 -9.60
C VAL A 364 -1.28 25.05 -10.89
N ASN A 365 -0.06 25.53 -10.95
CA ASN A 365 0.87 25.29 -12.05
C ASN A 365 1.62 23.98 -11.88
#